data_a34c48a13979f6d7f39382362cca6379
#
_entry.id   a34c48a13979f6d7f39382362cca6379
#
_cell.length_a   1.000
_cell.length_b   1.000
_cell.length_c   1.000
_cell.angle_alpha   90.00
_cell.angle_beta   90.00
_cell.angle_gamma   90.00
#
_symmetry.space_group_name_H-M   'P 1'
#
loop_
_entity.id
_entity.type
_entity.pdbx_description
1 polymer ?
#
loop_
_entity_poly.entity_id
_entity_poly.type
_entity_poly.pdbx_seq_one_letter_code
_entity_poly.pdbx_strand_id
1 'polypeptide(L)'
;MDKLRNIAIIAHVDHGKTTLVDEMLKQSGVYRENQEIVDRVMDSNDLERERGITIMAKNTAVWYGDTKINIVDTPGHADFGGEVERILKMVNGVILLVDAAEGPMPQTRFVLSRALELGHRVIVVVNKIDRPDQRIHDVIDEILELLMDLNATDEQLDSPMLFCSGRQGTASYSPDVAGTDLKPLFETILEYIPEPEMNVDAPFQMLVSSVDYNEYVGRIAIGRIERGVIRQNQEIEVCNYHDADAVPMKAKAVSLYQFDGLNRVAVTEAGAGNIIAMSGIGNVTIGDTICARGFAEPLPFVKIGAPTLEMTFSVNDSPFAGKEGKFVTSRQISDRLYRETLKDVSLRVTDVEGSTDSFNVAGRGEMSLSILIETMRREGYEFQVSPPRVLYREIDGKKCEPIERVVVDVPQDSMGAVMEKLGSRKGEFLEMTPVGNRMKMEFLIPSRGLFGYRNEFLTDTKGEGILASVFEDYRPYKGDLVRRHTGSLIAHETGEAVAYGIWNAQDRGVMFITPGTQVYGGMIVGECPKQDDIQVNVCRTKHLTNTRASGSDEALRLIPPRQLSLEQCLEFLADDELLEVTPKNLRLRKSILDHGQRMKNVMKNR
;
A
#
# COMPACT_ATOMS: atom_id res chain seq x y z
N MET A 1 19.08 -18.39 -27.32
CA MET A 1 18.46 -17.76 -26.15
C MET A 1 18.18 -16.33 -26.47
N ASP A 2 17.03 -15.85 -26.05
CA ASP A 2 16.65 -14.47 -26.31
C ASP A 2 17.55 -13.52 -25.51
N LYS A 3 17.94 -12.39 -26.10
CA LYS A 3 18.59 -11.33 -25.35
C LYS A 3 17.59 -10.74 -24.36
N LEU A 4 18.03 -10.49 -23.15
CA LEU A 4 17.15 -10.07 -22.06
C LEU A 4 17.60 -8.75 -21.43
N ARG A 5 16.63 -7.93 -21.02
CA ARG A 5 16.84 -6.82 -20.09
C ARG A 5 15.75 -6.88 -19.04
N ASN A 6 16.14 -6.76 -17.78
CA ASN A 6 15.19 -6.72 -16.65
C ASN A 6 15.27 -5.34 -16.02
N ILE A 7 14.19 -4.58 -16.06
CA ILE A 7 14.12 -3.21 -15.55
C ILE A 7 12.96 -3.04 -14.59
N ALA A 8 13.11 -2.14 -13.62
CA ALA A 8 12.02 -1.65 -12.79
C ALA A 8 11.73 -0.19 -13.13
N ILE A 9 10.48 0.24 -13.03
CA ILE A 9 10.10 1.64 -13.22
C ILE A 9 9.75 2.24 -11.87
N ILE A 10 10.53 3.24 -11.46
CA ILE A 10 10.35 4.06 -10.27
C ILE A 10 9.68 5.36 -10.70
N ALA A 11 8.49 5.64 -10.20
CA ALA A 11 7.77 6.86 -10.49
C ALA A 11 6.90 7.29 -9.31
N HIS A 12 6.71 8.59 -9.17
CA HIS A 12 5.62 9.09 -8.33
C HIS A 12 4.27 8.86 -9.02
N VAL A 13 3.23 8.90 -8.22
CA VAL A 13 1.84 8.92 -8.68
C VAL A 13 1.65 10.02 -9.72
N ASP A 14 0.89 9.74 -10.73
CA ASP A 14 0.58 10.68 -11.83
C ASP A 14 1.77 11.16 -12.67
N HIS A 15 3.02 10.74 -12.42
CA HIS A 15 4.16 11.04 -13.30
C HIS A 15 4.07 10.39 -14.69
N GLY A 16 3.04 9.56 -14.91
CA GLY A 16 2.72 8.98 -16.23
C GLY A 16 3.36 7.62 -16.49
N LYS A 17 3.69 6.85 -15.44
CA LYS A 17 4.24 5.49 -15.54
C LYS A 17 3.38 4.58 -16.42
N THR A 18 2.11 4.45 -16.12
CA THR A 18 1.16 3.61 -16.87
C THR A 18 1.08 4.03 -18.33
N THR A 19 0.99 5.34 -18.59
CA THR A 19 0.92 5.88 -19.96
C THR A 19 2.18 5.57 -20.76
N LEU A 20 3.36 5.69 -20.12
CA LEU A 20 4.63 5.36 -20.78
C LEU A 20 4.72 3.87 -21.10
N VAL A 21 4.38 2.99 -20.16
CA VAL A 21 4.39 1.53 -20.39
C VAL A 21 3.37 1.12 -21.45
N ASP A 22 2.18 1.73 -21.47
CA ASP A 22 1.17 1.47 -22.51
C ASP A 22 1.71 1.85 -23.90
N GLU A 23 2.40 2.99 -24.02
CA GLU A 23 3.02 3.37 -25.29
C GLU A 23 4.22 2.48 -25.67
N MET A 24 5.01 2.03 -24.70
CA MET A 24 6.05 1.02 -24.95
C MET A 24 5.45 -0.29 -25.48
N LEU A 25 4.33 -0.75 -24.92
CA LEU A 25 3.61 -1.93 -25.39
C LEU A 25 3.05 -1.74 -26.82
N LYS A 26 2.52 -0.57 -27.15
CA LYS A 26 1.99 -0.26 -28.49
C LYS A 26 3.12 -0.26 -29.53
N GLN A 27 4.24 0.43 -29.24
CA GLN A 27 5.34 0.58 -30.18
C GLN A 27 6.23 -0.67 -30.29
N SER A 28 6.17 -1.58 -29.33
CA SER A 28 6.87 -2.88 -29.40
C SER A 28 6.16 -3.93 -30.28
N GLY A 29 4.98 -3.62 -30.84
CA GLY A 29 4.26 -4.53 -31.72
C GLY A 29 3.56 -5.69 -31.02
N VAL A 30 3.41 -5.65 -29.70
CA VAL A 30 2.70 -6.69 -28.91
C VAL A 30 1.20 -6.73 -29.25
N TYR A 31 0.63 -5.60 -29.67
CA TYR A 31 -0.78 -5.52 -30.06
C TYR A 31 -0.99 -5.74 -31.56
N ARG A 32 -2.00 -6.54 -31.93
CA ARG A 32 -2.43 -6.68 -33.32
C ARG A 32 -3.16 -5.42 -33.77
N GLU A 33 -3.02 -5.01 -35.02
CA GLU A 33 -3.58 -3.78 -35.63
C GLU A 33 -5.09 -3.53 -35.41
N ASN A 34 -5.85 -4.52 -34.97
CA ASN A 34 -7.31 -4.43 -34.77
C ASN A 34 -7.77 -4.74 -33.33
N GLN A 35 -6.88 -4.69 -32.35
CA GLN A 35 -7.24 -4.93 -30.95
C GLN A 35 -7.63 -3.60 -30.30
N GLU A 36 -8.87 -3.47 -29.82
CA GLU A 36 -9.27 -2.32 -28.99
C GLU A 36 -8.41 -2.30 -27.73
N ILE A 37 -7.57 -1.29 -27.62
CA ILE A 37 -6.68 -1.09 -26.49
C ILE A 37 -7.48 -0.36 -25.40
N VAL A 38 -7.70 -1.02 -24.29
CA VAL A 38 -8.24 -0.36 -23.09
C VAL A 38 -7.12 0.51 -22.52
N ASP A 39 -7.31 1.82 -22.47
CA ASP A 39 -6.36 2.77 -21.87
C ASP A 39 -6.09 2.40 -20.40
N ARG A 40 -4.84 2.56 -19.96
CA ARG A 40 -4.35 2.27 -18.61
C ARG A 40 -4.35 0.79 -18.22
N VAL A 41 -3.76 -0.01 -19.05
CA VAL A 41 -3.72 -1.48 -18.91
C VAL A 41 -2.97 -1.95 -17.65
N MET A 42 -1.98 -1.18 -17.16
CA MET A 42 -1.25 -1.50 -15.92
C MET A 42 -2.04 -1.22 -14.65
N ASP A 43 -2.92 -0.22 -14.63
CA ASP A 43 -3.76 0.13 -13.47
C ASP A 43 -5.10 -0.62 -13.51
N SER A 44 -5.06 -1.93 -13.47
CA SER A 44 -6.26 -2.78 -13.52
C SER A 44 -7.12 -2.73 -12.25
N ASN A 45 -6.61 -2.13 -11.17
CA ASN A 45 -7.31 -2.00 -9.89
C ASN A 45 -7.83 -0.56 -9.72
N ASP A 46 -9.14 -0.39 -9.56
CA ASP A 46 -9.77 0.91 -9.35
C ASP A 46 -9.23 1.62 -8.10
N LEU A 47 -8.79 0.86 -7.08
CA LEU A 47 -8.16 1.40 -5.87
C LEU A 47 -6.79 2.02 -6.15
N GLU A 48 -6.00 1.43 -7.03
CA GLU A 48 -4.71 1.98 -7.45
C GLU A 48 -4.92 3.31 -8.17
N ARG A 49 -5.94 3.39 -9.05
CA ARG A 49 -6.28 4.62 -9.78
C ARG A 49 -6.76 5.75 -8.87
N GLU A 50 -7.63 5.44 -7.89
CA GLU A 50 -8.19 6.46 -7.00
C GLU A 50 -7.19 6.97 -5.97
N ARG A 51 -6.36 6.07 -5.46
CA ARG A 51 -5.32 6.40 -4.48
C ARG A 51 -4.04 6.90 -5.13
N GLY A 52 -3.94 6.66 -6.44
CA GLY A 52 -2.78 6.97 -7.22
C GLY A 52 -1.51 6.27 -6.76
N ILE A 53 -1.59 5.10 -6.14
CA ILE A 53 -0.45 4.30 -5.69
C ILE A 53 -0.49 2.92 -6.34
N THR A 54 0.65 2.39 -6.74
CA THR A 54 0.78 0.98 -7.08
C THR A 54 0.73 0.18 -5.79
N ILE A 55 -0.26 -0.72 -5.67
CA ILE A 55 -0.46 -1.58 -4.50
C ILE A 55 0.26 -2.91 -4.70
N MET A 56 0.17 -3.48 -5.89
CA MET A 56 0.78 -4.77 -6.23
C MET A 56 1.74 -4.63 -7.40
N ALA A 57 2.92 -5.22 -7.25
CA ALA A 57 3.89 -5.31 -8.32
C ALA A 57 3.32 -6.08 -9.51
N LYS A 58 3.47 -5.53 -10.72
CA LYS A 58 3.05 -6.18 -11.96
C LYS A 58 4.25 -6.42 -12.85
N ASN A 59 4.26 -7.60 -13.46
CA ASN A 59 5.29 -7.95 -14.42
C ASN A 59 4.72 -7.85 -15.83
N THR A 60 5.44 -7.17 -16.69
CA THR A 60 5.13 -7.01 -18.11
C THR A 60 6.38 -7.26 -18.94
N ALA A 61 6.23 -7.57 -20.21
CA ALA A 61 7.37 -7.70 -21.10
C ALA A 61 7.06 -7.11 -22.46
N VAL A 62 8.05 -6.44 -23.04
CA VAL A 62 7.97 -5.89 -24.39
C VAL A 62 9.13 -6.41 -25.22
N TRP A 63 8.97 -6.47 -26.54
CA TRP A 63 10.03 -6.85 -27.45
C TRP A 63 10.51 -5.64 -28.23
N TYR A 64 11.82 -5.47 -28.30
CA TYR A 64 12.45 -4.50 -29.18
C TYR A 64 13.55 -5.19 -30.00
N GLY A 65 13.28 -5.35 -31.29
CA GLY A 65 14.12 -6.19 -32.16
C GLY A 65 14.15 -7.65 -31.71
N ASP A 66 15.33 -8.16 -31.37
CA ASP A 66 15.57 -9.52 -30.89
C ASP A 66 15.70 -9.60 -29.35
N THR A 67 15.47 -8.49 -28.65
CA THR A 67 15.64 -8.40 -27.19
C THR A 67 14.30 -8.29 -26.49
N LYS A 68 14.11 -9.14 -25.48
CA LYS A 68 12.99 -9.09 -24.56
C LYS A 68 13.32 -8.18 -23.38
N ILE A 69 12.50 -7.18 -23.11
CA ILE A 69 12.62 -6.28 -21.99
C ILE A 69 11.50 -6.61 -20.99
N ASN A 70 11.89 -7.22 -19.87
CA ASN A 70 10.96 -7.43 -18.76
C ASN A 70 10.88 -6.15 -17.93
N ILE A 71 9.67 -5.68 -17.69
CA ILE A 71 9.37 -4.46 -16.94
C ILE A 71 8.63 -4.87 -15.69
N VAL A 72 9.20 -4.53 -14.52
CA VAL A 72 8.57 -4.77 -13.22
C VAL A 72 8.12 -3.44 -12.65
N ASP A 73 6.83 -3.36 -12.34
CA ASP A 73 6.27 -2.19 -11.69
C ASP A 73 6.60 -2.19 -10.19
N THR A 74 7.08 -1.05 -9.67
CA THR A 74 7.43 -0.92 -8.25
C THR A 74 6.38 -0.13 -7.49
N PRO A 75 5.93 -0.60 -6.32
CA PRO A 75 5.16 0.23 -5.40
C PRO A 75 5.97 1.47 -5.02
N GLY A 76 5.35 2.66 -5.10
CA GLY A 76 6.02 3.92 -4.76
C GLY A 76 6.02 4.24 -3.27
N HIS A 77 5.23 3.53 -2.47
CA HIS A 77 4.98 3.88 -1.08
C HIS A 77 5.92 3.14 -0.11
N ALA A 78 6.43 3.86 0.89
CA ALA A 78 7.39 3.32 1.87
C ALA A 78 6.87 2.13 2.70
N ASP A 79 5.56 1.99 2.86
CA ASP A 79 4.94 0.85 3.57
C ASP A 79 5.18 -0.49 2.86
N PHE A 80 5.49 -0.46 1.57
CA PHE A 80 5.82 -1.63 0.76
C PHE A 80 7.32 -1.86 0.60
N GLY A 81 8.16 -1.30 1.49
CA GLY A 81 9.62 -1.35 1.40
C GLY A 81 10.20 -2.75 1.18
N GLY A 82 9.66 -3.77 1.84
CA GLY A 82 10.07 -5.15 1.62
C GLY A 82 9.71 -5.70 0.23
N GLU A 83 8.66 -5.20 -0.41
CA GLU A 83 8.28 -5.56 -1.78
C GLU A 83 9.21 -4.87 -2.78
N VAL A 84 9.49 -3.60 -2.56
CA VAL A 84 10.44 -2.83 -3.37
C VAL A 84 11.80 -3.53 -3.43
N GLU A 85 12.35 -3.94 -2.29
CA GLU A 85 13.65 -4.62 -2.24
C GLU A 85 13.64 -5.95 -3.00
N ARG A 86 12.57 -6.74 -2.90
CA ARG A 86 12.43 -7.99 -3.65
C ARG A 86 12.34 -7.76 -5.16
N ILE A 87 11.63 -6.71 -5.58
CA ILE A 87 11.51 -6.35 -6.99
C ILE A 87 12.87 -5.89 -7.53
N LEU A 88 13.56 -5.03 -6.80
CA LEU A 88 14.88 -4.55 -7.20
C LEU A 88 15.89 -5.69 -7.37
N LYS A 89 15.81 -6.76 -6.56
CA LYS A 89 16.66 -7.94 -6.76
C LYS A 89 16.36 -8.74 -8.03
N MET A 90 15.19 -8.59 -8.65
CA MET A 90 14.84 -9.26 -9.91
C MET A 90 15.35 -8.53 -11.15
N VAL A 91 15.75 -7.27 -11.03
CA VAL A 91 16.09 -6.42 -12.17
C VAL A 91 17.59 -6.11 -12.22
N ASN A 92 18.04 -5.58 -13.36
CA ASN A 92 19.43 -5.22 -13.60
C ASN A 92 19.65 -3.70 -13.70
N GLY A 93 18.55 -2.95 -13.73
CA GLY A 93 18.56 -1.50 -13.72
C GLY A 93 17.18 -0.91 -13.53
N VAL A 94 17.12 0.39 -13.35
CA VAL A 94 15.87 1.11 -13.04
C VAL A 94 15.68 2.29 -13.97
N ILE A 95 14.43 2.59 -14.29
CA ILE A 95 14.02 3.84 -14.93
C ILE A 95 13.42 4.73 -13.86
N LEU A 96 14.02 5.90 -13.65
CA LEU A 96 13.49 6.95 -12.81
C LEU A 96 12.63 7.89 -13.66
N LEU A 97 11.30 7.83 -13.48
CA LEU A 97 10.37 8.66 -14.23
C LEU A 97 9.94 9.88 -13.40
N VAL A 98 10.18 11.08 -13.92
CA VAL A 98 9.91 12.36 -13.25
C VAL A 98 9.05 13.24 -14.14
N ASP A 99 8.03 13.88 -13.58
CA ASP A 99 7.19 14.87 -14.28
C ASP A 99 7.97 16.16 -14.52
N ALA A 100 7.96 16.68 -15.74
CA ALA A 100 8.66 17.89 -16.15
C ALA A 100 8.18 19.20 -15.46
N ALA A 101 7.00 19.19 -14.84
CA ALA A 101 6.46 20.35 -14.12
C ALA A 101 6.60 20.19 -12.59
N GLU A 102 6.40 18.99 -12.07
CA GLU A 102 6.40 18.72 -10.62
C GLU A 102 7.80 18.47 -10.06
N GLY A 103 8.68 17.83 -10.86
CA GLY A 103 10.01 17.44 -10.41
C GLY A 103 10.03 16.14 -9.59
N PRO A 104 11.17 15.79 -8.95
CA PRO A 104 11.31 14.59 -8.16
C PRO A 104 10.53 14.72 -6.85
N MET A 105 9.59 13.80 -6.62
CA MET A 105 8.72 13.81 -5.45
C MET A 105 9.27 12.93 -4.32
N PRO A 106 8.89 13.23 -3.05
CA PRO A 106 9.42 12.56 -1.86
C PRO A 106 9.36 11.03 -1.89
N GLN A 107 8.27 10.46 -2.36
CA GLN A 107 8.09 9.00 -2.38
C GLN A 107 9.11 8.29 -3.29
N THR A 108 9.50 8.93 -4.38
CA THR A 108 10.49 8.43 -5.34
C THR A 108 11.87 8.29 -4.68
N ARG A 109 12.19 9.18 -3.74
CA ARG A 109 13.46 9.22 -3.01
C ARG A 109 13.77 7.90 -2.28
N PHE A 110 12.78 7.32 -1.61
CA PHE A 110 12.95 6.06 -0.87
C PHE A 110 13.31 4.90 -1.80
N VAL A 111 12.56 4.72 -2.89
CA VAL A 111 12.77 3.61 -3.84
C VAL A 111 14.09 3.79 -4.59
N LEU A 112 14.41 5.03 -4.98
CA LEU A 112 15.66 5.37 -5.64
C LEU A 112 16.87 5.12 -4.73
N SER A 113 16.82 5.51 -3.45
CA SER A 113 17.88 5.22 -2.48
C SER A 113 18.19 3.72 -2.42
N ARG A 114 17.16 2.88 -2.36
CA ARG A 114 17.36 1.42 -2.35
C ARG A 114 17.95 0.88 -3.65
N ALA A 115 17.56 1.44 -4.80
CA ALA A 115 18.12 1.06 -6.08
C ALA A 115 19.62 1.44 -6.18
N LEU A 116 19.99 2.63 -5.72
CA LEU A 116 21.38 3.10 -5.69
C LEU A 116 22.24 2.26 -4.73
N GLU A 117 21.74 1.95 -3.52
CA GLU A 117 22.42 1.09 -2.54
C GLU A 117 22.70 -0.33 -3.07
N LEU A 118 21.81 -0.86 -3.92
CA LEU A 118 21.99 -2.15 -4.61
C LEU A 118 22.92 -2.07 -5.83
N GLY A 119 23.41 -0.88 -6.15
CA GLY A 119 24.33 -0.67 -7.28
C GLY A 119 23.65 -0.72 -8.66
N HIS A 120 22.32 -0.52 -8.74
CA HIS A 120 21.63 -0.51 -10.02
C HIS A 120 21.99 0.69 -10.88
N ARG A 121 22.05 0.47 -12.18
CA ARG A 121 22.12 1.54 -13.17
C ARG A 121 20.78 2.22 -13.31
N VAL A 122 20.79 3.55 -13.37
CA VAL A 122 19.60 4.40 -13.43
C VAL A 122 19.50 5.07 -14.80
N ILE A 123 18.35 5.00 -15.45
CA ILE A 123 18.02 5.83 -16.61
C ILE A 123 17.00 6.85 -16.12
N VAL A 124 17.30 8.13 -16.27
CA VAL A 124 16.37 9.21 -15.90
C VAL A 124 15.49 9.54 -17.09
N VAL A 125 14.18 9.58 -16.87
CA VAL A 125 13.19 9.95 -17.89
C VAL A 125 12.36 11.12 -17.38
N VAL A 126 12.59 12.30 -17.92
CA VAL A 126 11.77 13.49 -17.67
C VAL A 126 10.55 13.43 -18.59
N ASN A 127 9.39 13.18 -18.02
CA ASN A 127 8.13 12.93 -18.74
C ASN A 127 7.21 14.15 -18.75
N LYS A 128 6.22 14.12 -19.64
CA LYS A 128 5.23 15.19 -19.83
C LYS A 128 5.85 16.53 -20.28
N ILE A 129 6.88 16.46 -21.10
CA ILE A 129 7.52 17.67 -21.68
C ILE A 129 6.58 18.48 -22.58
N ASP A 130 5.44 17.89 -22.97
CA ASP A 130 4.35 18.52 -23.72
C ASP A 130 3.45 19.45 -22.87
N ARG A 131 3.63 19.50 -21.55
CA ARG A 131 2.87 20.39 -20.66
C ARG A 131 3.31 21.86 -20.86
N PRO A 132 2.37 22.81 -20.86
CA PRO A 132 2.69 24.23 -21.00
C PRO A 132 3.39 24.84 -19.77
N ASP A 133 3.26 24.21 -18.60
CA ASP A 133 3.84 24.60 -17.31
C ASP A 133 5.13 23.83 -16.98
N GLN A 134 5.73 23.16 -17.96
CA GLN A 134 6.99 22.42 -17.79
C GLN A 134 8.15 23.36 -17.42
N ARG A 135 9.06 22.89 -16.55
CA ARG A 135 10.28 23.57 -16.08
C ARG A 135 11.50 22.65 -16.17
N ILE A 136 11.73 22.06 -17.34
CA ILE A 136 12.64 20.95 -17.55
C ILE A 136 14.04 21.22 -16.99
N HIS A 137 14.61 22.41 -17.19
CA HIS A 137 15.96 22.75 -16.71
C HIS A 137 16.04 22.72 -15.18
N ASP A 138 15.05 23.29 -14.48
CA ASP A 138 15.00 23.26 -13.01
C ASP A 138 14.84 21.80 -12.52
N VAL A 139 14.04 20.99 -13.21
CA VAL A 139 13.81 19.58 -12.86
C VAL A 139 15.09 18.75 -13.06
N ILE A 140 15.92 19.04 -14.06
CA ILE A 140 17.23 18.41 -14.24
C ILE A 140 18.13 18.69 -13.04
N ASP A 141 18.21 19.95 -12.62
CA ASP A 141 19.01 20.35 -11.46
C ASP A 141 18.53 19.68 -10.18
N GLU A 142 17.19 19.66 -9.95
CA GLU A 142 16.57 18.96 -8.81
C GLU A 142 16.85 17.44 -8.80
N ILE A 143 16.89 16.79 -9.96
CA ILE A 143 17.23 15.36 -10.06
C ILE A 143 18.70 15.12 -9.73
N LEU A 144 19.60 15.96 -10.22
CA LEU A 144 21.03 15.88 -9.89
C LEU A 144 21.28 16.13 -8.40
N GLU A 145 20.62 17.12 -7.81
CA GLU A 145 20.63 17.36 -6.35
C GLU A 145 20.13 16.14 -5.59
N LEU A 146 19.02 15.53 -6.03
CA LEU A 146 18.48 14.32 -5.42
C LEU A 146 19.47 13.15 -5.46
N LEU A 147 20.13 12.92 -6.60
CA LEU A 147 21.14 11.85 -6.73
C LEU A 147 22.35 12.11 -5.82
N MET A 148 22.82 13.36 -5.74
CA MET A 148 23.91 13.75 -4.83
C MET A 148 23.51 13.56 -3.37
N ASP A 149 22.33 13.96 -2.99
CA ASP A 149 21.76 13.79 -1.64
C ASP A 149 21.67 12.32 -1.22
N LEU A 150 21.43 11.44 -2.18
CA LEU A 150 21.36 9.99 -1.96
C LEU A 150 22.72 9.31 -2.03
N ASN A 151 23.82 10.07 -2.08
CA ASN A 151 25.19 9.57 -2.18
C ASN A 151 25.40 8.66 -3.42
N ALA A 152 24.82 9.02 -4.55
CA ALA A 152 25.05 8.32 -5.81
C ALA A 152 26.54 8.35 -6.16
N THR A 153 27.04 7.26 -6.75
CA THR A 153 28.41 7.18 -7.26
C THR A 153 28.58 8.06 -8.51
N ASP A 154 29.83 8.39 -8.86
CA ASP A 154 30.11 9.17 -10.08
C ASP A 154 29.47 8.53 -11.33
N GLU A 155 29.50 7.18 -11.44
CA GLU A 155 28.86 6.45 -12.52
C GLU A 155 27.33 6.58 -12.52
N GLN A 156 26.71 6.68 -11.33
CA GLN A 156 25.27 6.90 -11.18
C GLN A 156 24.88 8.36 -11.41
N LEU A 157 25.75 9.31 -11.13
CA LEU A 157 25.54 10.73 -11.46
C LEU A 157 25.59 10.98 -12.98
N ASP A 158 26.41 10.21 -13.71
CA ASP A 158 26.49 10.24 -15.17
C ASP A 158 25.35 9.44 -15.86
N SER A 159 24.25 9.18 -15.16
CA SER A 159 23.08 8.48 -15.68
C SER A 159 22.49 9.16 -16.92
N PRO A 160 22.17 8.41 -17.98
CA PRO A 160 21.56 8.99 -19.18
C PRO A 160 20.19 9.60 -18.85
N MET A 161 19.96 10.81 -19.37
CA MET A 161 18.69 11.52 -19.25
C MET A 161 17.96 11.55 -20.58
N LEU A 162 16.68 11.24 -20.56
CA LEU A 162 15.77 11.26 -21.71
C LEU A 162 14.58 12.17 -21.41
N PHE A 163 14.06 12.79 -22.46
CA PHE A 163 12.93 13.72 -22.40
C PHE A 163 11.77 13.11 -23.17
N CYS A 164 10.69 12.79 -22.48
CA CYS A 164 9.58 12.01 -23.01
C CYS A 164 8.24 12.74 -22.90
N SER A 165 7.35 12.46 -23.87
CA SER A 165 5.92 12.61 -23.71
C SER A 165 5.26 11.25 -23.81
N GLY A 166 4.96 10.63 -22.64
CA GLY A 166 4.26 9.36 -22.59
C GLY A 166 2.89 9.43 -23.29
N ARG A 167 2.23 10.58 -23.28
CA ARG A 167 0.94 10.79 -23.98
C ARG A 167 1.06 10.77 -25.49
N GLN A 168 2.16 11.32 -26.02
CA GLN A 168 2.41 11.38 -27.48
C GLN A 168 3.23 10.17 -27.95
N GLY A 169 3.73 9.34 -27.03
CA GLY A 169 4.59 8.19 -27.35
C GLY A 169 5.93 8.58 -27.93
N THR A 170 6.54 9.67 -27.44
CA THR A 170 7.79 10.20 -28.00
C THR A 170 8.87 10.35 -26.95
N ALA A 171 10.14 10.16 -27.36
CA ALA A 171 11.33 10.35 -26.54
C ALA A 171 12.44 11.06 -27.32
N SER A 172 13.28 11.81 -26.63
CA SER A 172 14.42 12.54 -27.19
C SER A 172 15.61 12.52 -26.21
N TYR A 173 16.82 12.65 -26.73
CA TYR A 173 18.05 12.84 -25.95
C TYR A 173 18.29 14.31 -25.54
N SER A 174 17.50 15.24 -26.04
CA SER A 174 17.62 16.68 -25.74
C SER A 174 16.26 17.27 -25.41
N PRO A 175 16.19 18.18 -24.42
CA PRO A 175 14.94 18.86 -24.08
C PRO A 175 14.40 19.76 -25.19
N ASP A 176 15.27 20.24 -26.06
CA ASP A 176 14.95 21.21 -27.13
C ASP A 176 14.53 20.53 -28.44
N VAL A 177 14.65 19.21 -28.54
CA VAL A 177 14.35 18.44 -29.75
C VAL A 177 13.11 17.58 -29.51
N ALA A 178 12.08 17.80 -30.30
CA ALA A 178 10.88 16.97 -30.25
C ALA A 178 11.19 15.53 -30.74
N GLY A 179 10.88 14.54 -29.94
CA GLY A 179 10.96 13.13 -30.31
C GLY A 179 9.85 12.75 -31.30
N THR A 180 10.08 11.64 -32.03
CA THR A 180 9.12 11.08 -32.99
C THR A 180 8.47 9.78 -32.50
N ASP A 181 9.21 9.02 -31.71
CA ASP A 181 8.83 7.71 -31.19
C ASP A 181 9.59 7.42 -29.87
N LEU A 182 9.38 6.25 -29.28
CA LEU A 182 10.11 5.80 -28.07
C LEU A 182 11.43 5.07 -28.37
N LYS A 183 11.87 5.05 -29.63
CA LYS A 183 13.13 4.40 -30.02
C LYS A 183 14.34 4.84 -29.17
N PRO A 184 14.54 6.15 -28.87
CA PRO A 184 15.64 6.59 -27.99
C PRO A 184 15.61 5.90 -26.62
N LEU A 185 14.42 5.70 -26.04
CA LEU A 185 14.27 5.01 -24.76
C LEU A 185 14.66 3.54 -24.86
N PHE A 186 14.17 2.83 -25.87
CA PHE A 186 14.53 1.42 -26.07
C PHE A 186 16.03 1.24 -26.32
N GLU A 187 16.62 2.06 -27.16
CA GLU A 187 18.07 2.01 -27.45
C GLU A 187 18.90 2.28 -26.19
N THR A 188 18.54 3.27 -25.38
CA THR A 188 19.22 3.55 -24.10
C THR A 188 19.09 2.39 -23.12
N ILE A 189 17.93 1.73 -23.03
CA ILE A 189 17.76 0.54 -22.20
C ILE A 189 18.70 -0.57 -22.64
N LEU A 190 18.82 -0.83 -23.94
CA LEU A 190 19.69 -1.89 -24.47
C LEU A 190 21.17 -1.57 -24.28
N GLU A 191 21.56 -0.32 -24.40
CA GLU A 191 22.97 0.11 -24.32
C GLU A 191 23.43 0.23 -22.86
N TYR A 192 22.60 0.82 -22.00
CA TYR A 192 23.03 1.19 -20.66
C TYR A 192 22.72 0.14 -19.58
N ILE A 193 21.60 -0.57 -19.67
CA ILE A 193 21.25 -1.61 -18.69
C ILE A 193 21.95 -2.92 -19.04
N PRO A 194 22.72 -3.53 -18.11
CA PRO A 194 23.42 -4.78 -18.38
C PRO A 194 22.46 -5.95 -18.58
N GLU A 195 22.93 -6.94 -19.36
CA GLU A 195 22.24 -8.24 -19.46
C GLU A 195 22.31 -8.97 -18.12
N PRO A 196 21.26 -9.73 -17.76
CA PRO A 196 21.35 -10.61 -16.61
C PRO A 196 22.42 -11.69 -16.83
N GLU A 197 23.06 -12.14 -15.76
CA GLU A 197 23.97 -13.27 -15.85
C GLU A 197 23.21 -14.53 -16.30
N MET A 198 23.63 -15.14 -17.40
CA MET A 198 22.97 -16.30 -18.00
C MET A 198 23.83 -17.56 -17.87
N ASN A 199 23.93 -18.12 -16.65
CA ASN A 199 24.59 -19.40 -16.46
C ASN A 199 23.59 -20.54 -16.65
N VAL A 200 23.43 -21.00 -17.90
CA VAL A 200 22.43 -22.00 -18.29
C VAL A 200 22.87 -23.44 -18.05
N ASP A 201 24.17 -23.69 -17.94
CA ASP A 201 24.73 -25.03 -17.73
C ASP A 201 24.72 -25.47 -16.25
N ALA A 202 24.48 -24.54 -15.34
CA ALA A 202 24.35 -24.81 -13.92
C ALA A 202 23.01 -25.48 -13.58
N PRO A 203 22.88 -26.17 -12.42
CA PRO A 203 21.60 -26.66 -11.91
C PRO A 203 20.62 -25.50 -11.72
N PHE A 204 19.35 -25.73 -12.10
CA PHE A 204 18.29 -24.72 -11.98
C PHE A 204 18.14 -24.16 -10.58
N GLN A 205 17.99 -22.84 -10.48
CA GLN A 205 17.74 -22.12 -9.24
C GLN A 205 16.93 -20.84 -9.52
N MET A 206 15.88 -20.60 -8.74
CA MET A 206 15.00 -19.46 -8.84
C MET A 206 14.59 -18.98 -7.44
N LEU A 207 14.73 -17.69 -7.15
CA LEU A 207 14.18 -17.07 -5.94
C LEU A 207 12.72 -16.65 -6.18
N VAL A 208 11.82 -17.03 -5.29
CA VAL A 208 10.41 -16.61 -5.32
C VAL A 208 10.28 -15.21 -4.74
N SER A 209 10.03 -14.24 -5.59
CA SER A 209 9.89 -12.82 -5.22
C SER A 209 8.45 -12.39 -5.01
N SER A 210 7.50 -13.06 -5.69
CA SER A 210 6.06 -12.82 -5.56
C SER A 210 5.28 -14.12 -5.69
N VAL A 211 4.10 -14.18 -5.09
CA VAL A 211 3.17 -15.31 -5.18
C VAL A 211 1.82 -14.77 -5.62
N ASP A 212 1.21 -15.44 -6.61
CA ASP A 212 -0.15 -15.21 -7.04
C ASP A 212 -1.00 -16.45 -6.80
N TYR A 213 -2.30 -16.33 -6.92
CA TYR A 213 -3.23 -17.44 -6.74
C TYR A 213 -4.27 -17.48 -7.85
N ASN A 214 -4.50 -18.68 -8.36
CA ASN A 214 -5.56 -18.96 -9.33
C ASN A 214 -6.37 -20.17 -8.84
N GLU A 215 -7.70 -20.10 -8.93
CA GLU A 215 -8.59 -21.17 -8.43
C GLU A 215 -8.39 -22.53 -9.11
N TYR A 216 -7.87 -22.55 -10.35
CA TYR A 216 -7.67 -23.78 -11.12
C TYR A 216 -6.29 -24.41 -10.93
N VAL A 217 -5.24 -23.60 -10.75
CA VAL A 217 -3.85 -24.09 -10.69
C VAL A 217 -3.21 -23.90 -9.31
N GLY A 218 -3.92 -23.29 -8.38
CA GLY A 218 -3.44 -23.00 -7.03
C GLY A 218 -2.44 -21.84 -6.98
N ARG A 219 -1.47 -21.91 -6.07
CA ARG A 219 -0.42 -20.90 -5.93
C ARG A 219 0.51 -20.91 -7.15
N ILE A 220 0.90 -19.73 -7.56
CA ILE A 220 1.81 -19.47 -8.68
C ILE A 220 3.01 -18.71 -8.14
N ALA A 221 4.18 -19.33 -8.17
CA ALA A 221 5.43 -18.71 -7.81
C ALA A 221 5.94 -17.83 -8.95
N ILE A 222 6.32 -16.59 -8.66
CA ILE A 222 6.89 -15.64 -9.63
C ILE A 222 8.28 -15.23 -9.16
N GLY A 223 9.26 -15.28 -10.06
CA GLY A 223 10.64 -14.91 -9.74
C GLY A 223 11.55 -14.94 -10.96
N ARG A 224 12.79 -14.46 -10.76
CA ARG A 224 13.83 -14.54 -11.75
C ARG A 224 14.58 -15.87 -11.61
N ILE A 225 14.88 -16.50 -12.75
CA ILE A 225 15.78 -17.65 -12.79
C ILE A 225 17.21 -17.11 -12.66
N GLU A 226 17.88 -17.47 -11.56
CA GLU A 226 19.26 -17.01 -11.32
C GLU A 226 20.26 -17.83 -12.14
N ARG A 227 20.01 -19.13 -12.27
CA ARG A 227 20.86 -20.04 -13.05
C ARG A 227 20.09 -21.26 -13.55
N GLY A 228 20.64 -21.90 -14.58
CA GLY A 228 20.10 -23.13 -15.13
C GLY A 228 18.89 -22.94 -16.04
N VAL A 229 18.25 -24.05 -16.36
CA VAL A 229 17.05 -24.13 -17.20
C VAL A 229 16.01 -24.98 -16.50
N ILE A 230 14.75 -24.56 -16.52
CA ILE A 230 13.60 -25.32 -16.03
C ILE A 230 12.73 -25.77 -17.20
N ARG A 231 12.21 -27.00 -17.11
CA ARG A 231 11.26 -27.55 -18.07
C ARG A 231 9.94 -27.88 -17.44
N GLN A 232 8.89 -27.81 -18.22
CA GLN A 232 7.56 -28.24 -17.76
C GLN A 232 7.61 -29.71 -17.32
N ASN A 233 6.88 -30.01 -16.23
CA ASN A 233 6.84 -31.32 -15.58
C ASN A 233 8.17 -31.78 -14.92
N GLN A 234 9.17 -30.93 -14.80
CA GLN A 234 10.42 -31.24 -14.10
C GLN A 234 10.20 -31.38 -12.58
N GLU A 235 10.86 -32.35 -11.98
CA GLU A 235 10.94 -32.50 -10.53
C GLU A 235 11.88 -31.44 -9.95
N ILE A 236 11.45 -30.80 -8.88
CA ILE A 236 12.13 -29.69 -8.21
C ILE A 236 12.13 -29.87 -6.71
N GLU A 237 13.00 -29.17 -6.04
CA GLU A 237 13.06 -29.05 -4.58
C GLU A 237 12.92 -27.59 -4.16
N VAL A 238 12.19 -27.36 -3.08
CA VAL A 238 11.97 -26.03 -2.51
C VAL A 238 12.65 -25.97 -1.15
N CYS A 239 13.49 -24.98 -0.95
CA CYS A 239 14.22 -24.71 0.28
C CYS A 239 14.12 -23.23 0.65
N ASN A 240 14.46 -22.90 1.91
CA ASN A 240 14.38 -21.53 2.40
C ASN A 240 15.67 -21.16 3.14
N TYR A 241 16.19 -19.95 2.88
CA TYR A 241 17.44 -19.47 3.47
C TYR A 241 17.38 -19.37 5.01
N HIS A 242 16.23 -18.97 5.56
CA HIS A 242 16.05 -18.81 7.01
C HIS A 242 15.69 -20.11 7.73
N ASP A 243 15.52 -21.20 6.98
CA ASP A 243 15.25 -22.55 7.48
C ASP A 243 16.09 -23.57 6.71
N ALA A 244 17.39 -23.28 6.63
CA ALA A 244 18.34 -24.05 5.81
C ALA A 244 18.51 -25.52 6.27
N ASP A 245 18.22 -25.82 7.54
CA ASP A 245 18.29 -27.17 8.12
C ASP A 245 17.03 -28.01 7.85
N ALA A 246 15.96 -27.39 7.33
CA ALA A 246 14.74 -28.11 7.00
C ALA A 246 14.94 -29.02 5.78
N VAL A 247 14.25 -30.17 5.79
CA VAL A 247 14.25 -31.06 4.63
C VAL A 247 13.59 -30.37 3.44
N PRO A 248 14.28 -30.24 2.28
CA PRO A 248 13.71 -29.59 1.10
C PRO A 248 12.39 -30.24 0.67
N MET A 249 11.39 -29.42 0.40
CA MET A 249 10.09 -29.88 -0.03
C MET A 249 10.16 -30.30 -1.50
N LYS A 250 9.78 -31.54 -1.79
CA LYS A 250 9.71 -32.05 -3.17
C LYS A 250 8.45 -31.58 -3.85
N ALA A 251 8.59 -31.06 -5.06
CA ALA A 251 7.48 -30.57 -5.88
C ALA A 251 7.73 -30.85 -7.37
N LYS A 252 6.80 -30.43 -8.21
CA LYS A 252 6.88 -30.58 -9.66
C LYS A 252 6.43 -29.28 -10.34
N ALA A 253 7.21 -28.78 -11.28
CA ALA A 253 6.88 -27.63 -12.11
C ALA A 253 5.80 -28.03 -13.14
N VAL A 254 4.52 -27.95 -12.76
CA VAL A 254 3.40 -28.42 -13.61
C VAL A 254 3.23 -27.54 -14.83
N SER A 255 3.19 -26.24 -14.63
CA SER A 255 3.07 -25.27 -15.73
C SER A 255 4.07 -24.15 -15.56
N LEU A 256 4.64 -23.73 -16.68
CA LEU A 256 5.57 -22.60 -16.77
C LEU A 256 4.94 -21.53 -17.66
N TYR A 257 5.08 -20.29 -17.24
CA TYR A 257 4.59 -19.13 -17.97
C TYR A 257 5.68 -18.08 -18.05
N GLN A 258 5.79 -17.44 -19.20
CA GLN A 258 6.53 -16.20 -19.41
C GLN A 258 5.56 -15.04 -19.59
N PHE A 259 6.03 -13.84 -19.31
CA PHE A 259 5.26 -12.63 -19.57
C PHE A 259 5.50 -12.19 -21.02
N ASP A 260 4.40 -11.86 -21.70
CA ASP A 260 4.39 -11.29 -23.04
C ASP A 260 3.29 -10.22 -23.07
N GLY A 261 3.68 -8.96 -23.13
CA GLY A 261 2.81 -7.87 -22.73
C GLY A 261 2.34 -8.08 -21.29
N LEU A 262 1.07 -7.99 -21.06
CA LEU A 262 0.43 -8.24 -19.75
C LEU A 262 -0.02 -9.69 -19.56
N ASN A 263 0.09 -10.52 -20.61
CA ASN A 263 -0.38 -11.88 -20.57
C ASN A 263 0.71 -12.84 -20.08
N ARG A 264 0.25 -13.93 -19.46
CA ARG A 264 1.08 -15.07 -19.14
C ARG A 264 0.94 -16.10 -20.26
N VAL A 265 2.01 -16.30 -21.01
CA VAL A 265 2.05 -17.28 -22.11
C VAL A 265 2.70 -18.56 -21.61
N ALA A 266 2.03 -19.70 -21.81
CA ALA A 266 2.57 -21.00 -21.43
C ALA A 266 3.81 -21.34 -22.27
N VAL A 267 4.86 -21.81 -21.60
CA VAL A 267 6.12 -22.24 -22.24
C VAL A 267 6.51 -23.63 -21.77
N THR A 268 7.27 -24.34 -22.59
CA THR A 268 7.77 -25.68 -22.25
C THR A 268 9.08 -25.65 -21.46
N GLU A 269 9.87 -24.60 -21.65
CA GLU A 269 11.14 -24.38 -20.93
C GLU A 269 11.44 -22.89 -20.78
N ALA A 270 12.26 -22.56 -19.77
CA ALA A 270 12.78 -21.22 -19.53
C ALA A 270 14.16 -21.29 -18.90
N GLY A 271 15.06 -20.38 -19.31
CA GLY A 271 16.45 -20.35 -18.85
C GLY A 271 16.79 -19.16 -17.98
N ALA A 272 18.01 -19.17 -17.43
CA ALA A 272 18.58 -18.13 -16.58
C ALA A 272 18.34 -16.71 -17.12
N GLY A 273 18.13 -15.76 -16.23
CA GLY A 273 17.81 -14.36 -16.53
C GLY A 273 16.32 -14.07 -16.77
N ASN A 274 15.50 -15.08 -17.13
CA ASN A 274 14.07 -14.86 -17.35
C ASN A 274 13.31 -14.69 -16.04
N ILE A 275 12.29 -13.79 -16.06
CA ILE A 275 11.26 -13.69 -15.04
C ILE A 275 10.11 -14.59 -15.49
N ILE A 276 9.77 -15.59 -14.67
CA ILE A 276 8.74 -16.58 -14.97
C ILE A 276 7.70 -16.68 -13.86
N ALA A 277 6.55 -17.25 -14.23
CA ALA A 277 5.53 -17.71 -13.29
C ALA A 277 5.41 -19.24 -13.38
N MET A 278 5.37 -19.92 -12.24
CA MET A 278 5.38 -21.40 -12.15
C MET A 278 4.27 -21.88 -11.23
N SER A 279 3.53 -22.92 -11.64
CA SER A 279 2.54 -23.60 -10.81
C SER A 279 2.96 -25.03 -10.47
N GLY A 280 2.25 -25.65 -9.52
CA GLY A 280 2.49 -27.02 -9.08
C GLY A 280 3.18 -27.13 -7.71
N ILE A 281 3.34 -26.01 -7.01
CA ILE A 281 3.94 -25.92 -5.69
C ILE A 281 2.90 -25.41 -4.69
N GLY A 282 2.21 -26.32 -3.99
CA GLY A 282 1.03 -25.98 -3.16
C GLY A 282 1.33 -25.00 -2.01
N ASN A 283 2.48 -25.15 -1.36
CA ASN A 283 2.84 -24.39 -0.16
C ASN A 283 4.01 -23.41 -0.38
N VAL A 284 4.21 -22.96 -1.62
CA VAL A 284 5.26 -21.98 -1.91
C VAL A 284 4.98 -20.65 -1.21
N THR A 285 6.04 -20.04 -0.68
CA THR A 285 6.02 -18.73 -0.05
C THR A 285 7.06 -17.80 -0.68
N ILE A 286 6.90 -16.50 -0.46
CA ILE A 286 7.88 -15.52 -0.91
C ILE A 286 9.19 -15.74 -0.13
N GLY A 287 10.33 -15.74 -0.84
CA GLY A 287 11.65 -15.99 -0.29
C GLY A 287 12.07 -17.47 -0.33
N ASP A 288 11.17 -18.37 -0.72
CA ASP A 288 11.58 -19.73 -1.04
C ASP A 288 12.49 -19.75 -2.28
N THR A 289 13.44 -20.65 -2.28
CA THR A 289 14.28 -20.94 -3.43
C THR A 289 13.85 -22.25 -4.06
N ILE A 290 13.52 -22.21 -5.33
CA ILE A 290 13.17 -23.40 -6.11
C ILE A 290 14.41 -23.85 -6.84
N CYS A 291 14.82 -25.11 -6.60
CA CYS A 291 16.06 -25.69 -7.09
C CYS A 291 15.80 -26.94 -7.92
N ALA A 292 16.78 -27.30 -8.76
CA ALA A 292 16.83 -28.62 -9.37
C ALA A 292 16.92 -29.70 -8.27
N ARG A 293 16.30 -30.86 -8.51
CA ARG A 293 16.33 -31.99 -7.59
C ARG A 293 17.75 -32.41 -7.24
N GLY A 294 18.05 -32.52 -5.95
CA GLY A 294 19.38 -32.88 -5.43
C GLY A 294 20.40 -31.72 -5.38
N PHE A 295 19.97 -30.50 -5.65
CA PHE A 295 20.79 -29.28 -5.61
C PHE A 295 20.10 -28.17 -4.81
N ALA A 296 19.52 -28.50 -3.67
CA ALA A 296 18.85 -27.55 -2.78
C ALA A 296 19.87 -26.60 -2.15
N GLU A 297 19.97 -25.40 -2.70
CA GLU A 297 20.86 -24.33 -2.27
C GLU A 297 20.03 -23.04 -2.12
N PRO A 298 19.70 -22.63 -0.87
CA PRO A 298 18.82 -21.49 -0.65
C PRO A 298 19.52 -20.17 -0.94
N LEU A 299 18.85 -19.29 -1.65
CA LEU A 299 19.30 -17.93 -1.93
C LEU A 299 18.98 -16.99 -0.77
N PRO A 300 19.89 -16.06 -0.42
CA PRO A 300 19.63 -15.09 0.64
C PRO A 300 18.52 -14.12 0.25
N PHE A 301 17.57 -13.93 1.15
CA PHE A 301 16.52 -12.93 0.99
C PHE A 301 16.19 -12.23 2.31
N VAL A 302 15.59 -11.05 2.20
CA VAL A 302 15.10 -10.31 3.38
C VAL A 302 13.83 -10.98 3.88
N LYS A 303 13.90 -11.47 5.12
CA LYS A 303 12.76 -12.17 5.75
C LYS A 303 11.55 -11.25 5.79
N ILE A 304 10.43 -11.79 5.32
CA ILE A 304 9.15 -11.11 5.48
C ILE A 304 8.85 -11.00 6.97
N GLY A 305 8.77 -9.77 7.49
CA GLY A 305 8.43 -9.53 8.90
C GLY A 305 7.09 -10.17 9.26
N ALA A 306 7.00 -10.75 10.45
CA ALA A 306 5.73 -11.23 10.97
C ALA A 306 4.73 -10.06 11.07
N PRO A 307 3.42 -10.32 11.00
CA PRO A 307 2.41 -9.30 11.26
C PRO A 307 2.65 -8.60 12.60
N THR A 308 2.50 -7.30 12.63
CA THR A 308 2.66 -6.47 13.83
C THR A 308 1.34 -5.89 14.32
N LEU A 309 0.34 -5.84 13.45
CA LEU A 309 -0.99 -5.28 13.72
C LEU A 309 -2.06 -6.34 13.51
N GLU A 310 -3.15 -6.22 14.26
CA GLU A 310 -4.31 -7.08 14.17
C GLU A 310 -5.60 -6.25 14.25
N MET A 311 -6.60 -6.63 13.48
CA MET A 311 -7.96 -6.13 13.57
C MET A 311 -8.93 -7.31 13.62
N THR A 312 -10.04 -7.17 14.35
CA THR A 312 -11.11 -8.16 14.32
C THR A 312 -12.13 -7.77 13.25
N PHE A 313 -12.36 -8.68 12.32
CA PHE A 313 -13.42 -8.62 11.33
C PHE A 313 -14.58 -9.47 11.82
N SER A 314 -15.79 -8.95 11.82
CA SER A 314 -16.96 -9.69 12.28
C SER A 314 -18.19 -9.38 11.44
N VAL A 315 -19.19 -10.26 11.53
CA VAL A 315 -20.49 -10.03 10.92
C VAL A 315 -21.08 -8.73 11.47
N ASN A 316 -21.67 -7.91 10.59
CA ASN A 316 -22.36 -6.69 11.01
C ASN A 316 -23.63 -7.05 11.81
N ASP A 317 -23.69 -6.62 13.06
CA ASP A 317 -24.83 -6.82 13.98
C ASP A 317 -25.55 -5.50 14.31
N SER A 318 -25.31 -4.45 13.50
CA SER A 318 -25.98 -3.16 13.65
C SER A 318 -27.48 -3.25 13.30
N PRO A 319 -28.31 -2.28 13.72
CA PRO A 319 -29.72 -2.20 13.30
C PRO A 319 -29.94 -2.07 11.78
N PHE A 320 -28.90 -1.78 11.03
CA PHE A 320 -28.92 -1.69 9.56
C PHE A 320 -28.27 -2.89 8.85
N ALA A 321 -27.89 -3.91 9.61
CA ALA A 321 -27.27 -5.12 9.07
C ALA A 321 -28.08 -5.75 7.94
N GLY A 322 -27.40 -6.18 6.85
CA GLY A 322 -27.97 -6.87 5.71
C GLY A 322 -28.80 -6.01 4.75
N LYS A 323 -28.79 -4.68 4.90
CA LYS A 323 -29.56 -3.79 4.02
C LYS A 323 -28.79 -3.35 2.77
N GLU A 324 -27.48 -3.37 2.82
CA GLU A 324 -26.63 -2.79 1.76
C GLU A 324 -25.67 -3.79 1.14
N GLY A 325 -25.25 -4.82 1.90
CA GLY A 325 -24.30 -5.82 1.44
C GLY A 325 -24.94 -6.97 0.67
N LYS A 326 -24.20 -7.52 -0.30
CA LYS A 326 -24.54 -8.76 -1.00
C LYS A 326 -24.04 -9.98 -0.23
N PHE A 327 -22.86 -9.87 0.39
CA PHE A 327 -22.21 -10.93 1.16
C PHE A 327 -22.15 -10.50 2.63
N VAL A 328 -22.98 -11.13 3.47
CA VAL A 328 -23.20 -10.67 4.86
C VAL A 328 -23.01 -11.79 5.89
N THR A 329 -22.78 -13.04 5.46
CA THR A 329 -22.69 -14.18 6.36
C THR A 329 -21.25 -14.43 6.83
N SER A 330 -21.11 -14.98 8.03
CA SER A 330 -19.83 -15.39 8.62
C SER A 330 -19.01 -16.25 7.66
N ARG A 331 -19.63 -17.26 7.06
CA ARG A 331 -18.97 -18.15 6.10
C ARG A 331 -18.42 -17.41 4.88
N GLN A 332 -19.18 -16.49 4.30
CA GLN A 332 -18.75 -15.71 3.13
C GLN A 332 -17.55 -14.82 3.48
N ILE A 333 -17.58 -14.17 4.65
CA ILE A 333 -16.50 -13.32 5.14
C ILE A 333 -15.26 -14.18 5.39
N SER A 334 -15.40 -15.32 6.08
CA SER A 334 -14.33 -16.27 6.36
C SER A 334 -13.67 -16.76 5.07
N ASP A 335 -14.46 -17.30 4.14
CA ASP A 335 -13.96 -17.82 2.87
C ASP A 335 -13.18 -16.74 2.09
N ARG A 336 -13.65 -15.49 2.13
CA ARG A 336 -12.98 -14.36 1.48
C ARG A 336 -11.66 -13.99 2.15
N LEU A 337 -11.64 -13.92 3.48
CA LEU A 337 -10.43 -13.62 4.26
C LEU A 337 -9.36 -14.69 4.09
N TYR A 338 -9.75 -15.98 4.17
CA TYR A 338 -8.80 -17.08 3.93
C TYR A 338 -8.29 -17.13 2.50
N ARG A 339 -9.11 -16.77 1.51
CA ARG A 339 -8.67 -16.64 0.12
C ARG A 339 -7.59 -15.56 -0.03
N GLU A 340 -7.67 -14.46 0.72
CA GLU A 340 -6.65 -13.43 0.68
C GLU A 340 -5.29 -13.92 1.18
N THR A 341 -5.24 -14.79 2.19
CA THR A 341 -3.98 -15.37 2.68
C THR A 341 -3.25 -16.25 1.66
N LEU A 342 -3.95 -16.67 0.61
CA LEU A 342 -3.32 -17.41 -0.49
C LEU A 342 -2.52 -16.50 -1.43
N LYS A 343 -2.89 -15.20 -1.49
CA LYS A 343 -2.24 -14.17 -2.30
C LYS A 343 -1.22 -13.37 -1.48
N ASP A 344 -1.65 -12.89 -0.32
CA ASP A 344 -0.80 -12.13 0.59
C ASP A 344 -0.27 -13.03 1.72
N VAL A 345 0.97 -13.46 1.57
CA VAL A 345 1.67 -14.31 2.55
C VAL A 345 2.01 -13.57 3.85
N SER A 346 1.87 -12.25 3.89
CA SER A 346 2.07 -11.44 5.10
C SER A 346 0.82 -11.34 5.96
N LEU A 347 -0.34 -11.71 5.40
CA LEU A 347 -1.61 -11.69 6.10
C LEU A 347 -1.83 -13.00 6.86
N ARG A 348 -2.30 -12.90 8.09
CA ARG A 348 -2.68 -14.03 8.91
C ARG A 348 -4.13 -13.89 9.37
N VAL A 349 -4.92 -14.91 9.14
CA VAL A 349 -6.32 -14.97 9.57
C VAL A 349 -6.46 -16.09 10.60
N THR A 350 -7.09 -15.80 11.73
CA THR A 350 -7.39 -16.78 12.78
C THR A 350 -8.80 -16.54 13.31
N ASP A 351 -9.50 -17.60 13.67
CA ASP A 351 -10.80 -17.49 14.31
C ASP A 351 -10.66 -16.88 15.71
N VAL A 352 -11.62 -16.08 16.12
CA VAL A 352 -11.67 -15.54 17.49
C VAL A 352 -12.17 -16.62 18.42
N GLU A 353 -11.42 -16.91 19.47
CA GLU A 353 -11.77 -17.92 20.44
C GLU A 353 -13.13 -17.64 21.09
N GLY A 354 -14.06 -18.59 21.01
CA GLY A 354 -15.42 -18.46 21.53
C GLY A 354 -16.40 -17.70 20.63
N SER A 355 -16.04 -17.28 19.43
CA SER A 355 -16.92 -16.65 18.44
C SER A 355 -16.92 -17.44 17.13
N THR A 356 -18.10 -17.60 16.52
CA THR A 356 -18.26 -18.20 15.18
C THR A 356 -18.34 -17.14 14.07
N ASP A 357 -18.47 -15.88 14.44
CA ASP A 357 -18.81 -14.77 13.55
C ASP A 357 -17.73 -13.67 13.51
N SER A 358 -16.56 -13.97 14.11
CA SER A 358 -15.45 -13.01 14.22
C SER A 358 -14.12 -13.66 13.88
N PHE A 359 -13.27 -12.93 13.18
CA PHE A 359 -11.98 -13.37 12.68
C PHE A 359 -10.92 -12.31 13.01
N ASN A 360 -9.81 -12.73 13.57
CA ASN A 360 -8.65 -11.88 13.74
C ASN A 360 -7.82 -11.88 12.46
N VAL A 361 -7.61 -10.71 11.92
CA VAL A 361 -6.84 -10.49 10.69
C VAL A 361 -5.62 -9.68 11.05
N ALA A 362 -4.45 -10.31 10.98
CA ALA A 362 -3.18 -9.69 11.30
C ALA A 362 -2.40 -9.38 10.02
N GLY A 363 -1.88 -8.15 9.93
CA GLY A 363 -1.12 -7.63 8.80
C GLY A 363 0.11 -6.85 9.27
N ARG A 364 0.94 -6.40 8.32
CA ARG A 364 2.17 -5.66 8.63
C ARG A 364 1.95 -4.21 8.97
N GLY A 365 0.93 -3.60 8.38
CA GLY A 365 0.67 -2.17 8.52
C GLY A 365 -0.81 -1.85 8.36
N GLU A 366 -1.16 -0.65 8.78
CA GLU A 366 -2.53 -0.12 8.72
C GLU A 366 -3.03 -0.01 7.28
N MET A 367 -2.15 0.39 6.35
CA MET A 367 -2.46 0.52 4.92
C MET A 367 -2.88 -0.82 4.31
N SER A 368 -2.18 -1.92 4.60
CA SER A 368 -2.51 -3.26 4.09
C SER A 368 -3.91 -3.70 4.52
N LEU A 369 -4.26 -3.49 5.80
CA LEU A 369 -5.59 -3.82 6.33
C LEU A 369 -6.67 -2.90 5.74
N SER A 370 -6.40 -1.60 5.55
CA SER A 370 -7.35 -0.67 4.95
C SER A 370 -7.64 -1.00 3.47
N ILE A 371 -6.63 -1.45 2.73
CA ILE A 371 -6.79 -1.94 1.35
C ILE A 371 -7.68 -3.17 1.31
N LEU A 372 -7.47 -4.13 2.21
CA LEU A 372 -8.31 -5.32 2.32
C LEU A 372 -9.77 -4.96 2.61
N ILE A 373 -10.01 -4.06 3.58
CA ILE A 373 -11.35 -3.57 3.93
C ILE A 373 -12.03 -2.94 2.72
N GLU A 374 -11.33 -2.04 2.02
CA GLU A 374 -11.90 -1.34 0.86
C GLU A 374 -12.14 -2.29 -0.32
N THR A 375 -11.25 -3.26 -0.54
CA THR A 375 -11.43 -4.28 -1.59
C THR A 375 -12.68 -5.12 -1.31
N MET A 376 -12.83 -5.63 -0.09
CA MET A 376 -14.02 -6.39 0.30
C MET A 376 -15.30 -5.56 0.20
N ARG A 377 -15.24 -4.28 0.60
CA ARG A 377 -16.35 -3.33 0.47
C ARG A 377 -16.83 -3.21 -0.97
N ARG A 378 -15.91 -3.05 -1.94
CA ARG A 378 -16.21 -2.93 -3.38
C ARG A 378 -16.71 -4.23 -3.99
N GLU A 379 -16.24 -5.36 -3.49
CA GLU A 379 -16.75 -6.68 -3.88
C GLU A 379 -18.20 -6.92 -3.40
N GLY A 380 -18.74 -6.05 -2.54
CA GLY A 380 -20.12 -6.11 -2.06
C GLY A 380 -20.28 -6.78 -0.69
N TYR A 381 -19.20 -6.93 0.07
CA TYR A 381 -19.27 -7.44 1.43
C TYR A 381 -19.77 -6.37 2.41
N GLU A 382 -20.50 -6.83 3.42
CA GLU A 382 -20.92 -6.03 4.58
C GLU A 382 -20.41 -6.72 5.84
N PHE A 383 -19.66 -5.98 6.66
CA PHE A 383 -19.03 -6.49 7.88
C PHE A 383 -18.71 -5.32 8.82
N GLN A 384 -18.20 -5.61 10.00
CA GLN A 384 -17.70 -4.60 10.92
C GLN A 384 -16.27 -4.93 11.34
N VAL A 385 -15.50 -3.90 11.68
CA VAL A 385 -14.12 -4.04 12.12
C VAL A 385 -13.87 -3.32 13.44
N SER A 386 -12.97 -3.89 14.25
CA SER A 386 -12.44 -3.28 15.45
C SER A 386 -11.34 -2.25 15.14
N PRO A 387 -10.97 -1.38 16.10
CA PRO A 387 -9.74 -0.59 15.95
C PRO A 387 -8.53 -1.49 15.79
N PRO A 388 -7.50 -1.04 15.04
CA PRO A 388 -6.25 -1.78 14.91
C PRO A 388 -5.53 -1.89 16.26
N ARG A 389 -4.96 -3.05 16.55
CA ARG A 389 -4.19 -3.33 17.77
C ARG A 389 -2.84 -3.89 17.40
N VAL A 390 -1.80 -3.56 18.18
CA VAL A 390 -0.49 -4.17 18.03
C VAL A 390 -0.47 -5.56 18.64
N LEU A 391 0.25 -6.46 18.00
CA LEU A 391 0.47 -7.81 18.51
C LEU A 391 1.61 -7.78 19.53
N TYR A 392 1.27 -7.98 20.80
CA TYR A 392 2.25 -8.10 21.88
C TYR A 392 2.86 -9.51 21.91
N ARG A 393 4.09 -9.61 22.38
CA ARG A 393 4.79 -10.88 22.64
C ARG A 393 5.32 -10.88 24.06
N GLU A 394 5.39 -12.06 24.64
CA GLU A 394 6.11 -12.28 25.90
C GLU A 394 7.51 -12.77 25.58
N ILE A 395 8.52 -12.02 25.95
CA ILE A 395 9.93 -12.35 25.76
C ILE A 395 10.60 -12.24 27.12
N ASP A 396 11.23 -13.30 27.57
CA ASP A 396 11.88 -13.38 28.90
C ASP A 396 10.94 -12.98 30.06
N GLY A 397 9.66 -13.36 29.98
CA GLY A 397 8.65 -13.05 31.01
C GLY A 397 8.22 -11.60 31.03
N LYS A 398 8.57 -10.79 30.03
CA LYS A 398 8.17 -9.39 29.89
C LYS A 398 7.26 -9.19 28.67
N LYS A 399 6.23 -8.39 28.87
CA LYS A 399 5.37 -7.95 27.75
C LYS A 399 6.20 -7.04 26.83
N CYS A 400 6.35 -7.44 25.57
CA CYS A 400 7.05 -6.69 24.53
C CYS A 400 6.10 -6.25 23.43
N GLU A 401 6.40 -5.11 22.82
CA GLU A 401 5.65 -4.53 21.71
C GLU A 401 6.54 -4.33 20.50
N PRO A 402 5.96 -4.36 19.28
CA PRO A 402 6.71 -4.13 18.06
C PRO A 402 7.20 -2.67 17.99
N ILE A 403 8.47 -2.52 17.66
CA ILE A 403 9.14 -1.23 17.47
C ILE A 403 9.47 -1.09 15.99
N GLU A 404 9.23 0.11 15.48
CA GLU A 404 9.60 0.49 14.12
C GLU A 404 10.74 1.50 14.14
N ARG A 405 11.67 1.33 13.24
CA ARG A 405 12.64 2.34 12.86
C ARG A 405 11.95 3.28 11.88
N VAL A 406 11.80 4.53 12.27
CA VAL A 406 11.16 5.57 11.48
C VAL A 406 12.23 6.52 10.98
N VAL A 407 12.26 6.71 9.68
CA VAL A 407 13.08 7.72 9.01
C VAL A 407 12.13 8.81 8.51
N VAL A 408 12.36 10.03 8.96
CA VAL A 408 11.64 11.22 8.48
C VAL A 408 12.61 12.16 7.79
N ASP A 409 12.18 12.66 6.65
CA ASP A 409 12.88 13.68 5.88
C ASP A 409 11.94 14.87 5.71
N VAL A 410 12.29 16.01 6.31
CA VAL A 410 11.38 17.15 6.44
C VAL A 410 12.13 18.47 6.19
N PRO A 411 11.42 19.52 5.71
CA PRO A 411 11.95 20.86 5.70
C PRO A 411 12.41 21.29 7.09
N GLN A 412 13.48 22.06 7.18
CA GLN A 412 14.08 22.49 8.44
C GLN A 412 13.05 23.19 9.36
N ASP A 413 12.12 23.94 8.81
CA ASP A 413 11.07 24.66 9.55
C ASP A 413 10.08 23.72 10.25
N SER A 414 9.86 22.51 9.72
CA SER A 414 8.92 21.53 10.28
C SER A 414 9.54 20.59 11.31
N MET A 415 10.87 20.60 11.45
CA MET A 415 11.63 19.70 12.33
C MET A 415 11.12 19.70 13.77
N GLY A 416 10.91 20.89 14.36
CA GLY A 416 10.51 21.03 15.76
C GLY A 416 9.16 20.37 16.06
N ALA A 417 8.17 20.59 15.22
CA ALA A 417 6.83 20.00 15.36
C ALA A 417 6.87 18.47 15.27
N VAL A 418 7.65 17.94 14.32
CA VAL A 418 7.80 16.49 14.11
C VAL A 418 8.51 15.84 15.29
N MET A 419 9.59 16.43 15.81
CA MET A 419 10.31 15.93 16.99
C MET A 419 9.42 15.89 18.24
N GLU A 420 8.65 16.95 18.50
CA GLU A 420 7.72 17.02 19.63
C GLU A 420 6.65 15.93 19.55
N LYS A 421 6.03 15.79 18.39
CA LYS A 421 4.95 14.80 18.17
C LYS A 421 5.44 13.36 18.24
N LEU A 422 6.56 13.02 17.60
CA LEU A 422 7.13 11.67 17.70
C LEU A 422 7.60 11.37 19.13
N GLY A 423 8.18 12.35 19.84
CA GLY A 423 8.56 12.20 21.25
C GLY A 423 7.37 11.94 22.16
N SER A 424 6.24 12.67 21.99
CA SER A 424 5.00 12.45 22.76
C SER A 424 4.39 11.06 22.52
N ARG A 425 4.64 10.48 21.34
CA ARG A 425 4.21 9.13 20.93
C ARG A 425 5.20 8.03 21.31
N LYS A 426 6.11 8.29 22.26
CA LYS A 426 7.14 7.37 22.79
C LYS A 426 8.27 7.04 21.78
N GLY A 427 8.47 7.89 20.79
CA GLY A 427 9.61 7.81 19.89
C GLY A 427 10.92 8.15 20.61
N GLU A 428 11.92 7.29 20.43
CA GLU A 428 13.29 7.51 20.84
C GLU A 428 14.07 8.07 19.67
N PHE A 429 14.59 9.26 19.80
CA PHE A 429 15.44 9.89 18.80
C PHE A 429 16.80 9.17 18.72
N LEU A 430 17.23 8.82 17.51
CA LEU A 430 18.52 8.16 17.26
C LEU A 430 19.54 9.12 16.66
N GLU A 431 19.22 9.68 15.51
CA GLU A 431 20.16 10.43 14.70
C GLU A 431 19.46 11.53 13.90
N MET A 432 20.20 12.60 13.58
CA MET A 432 19.76 13.68 12.74
C MET A 432 20.90 14.13 11.83
N THR A 433 20.63 14.15 10.53
CA THR A 433 21.60 14.54 9.51
C THR A 433 21.00 15.64 8.64
N PRO A 434 21.65 16.79 8.49
CA PRO A 434 21.22 17.80 7.53
C PRO A 434 21.54 17.32 6.10
N VAL A 435 20.58 17.45 5.20
CA VAL A 435 20.70 17.11 3.80
C VAL A 435 20.20 18.31 2.99
N GLY A 436 21.12 19.13 2.50
CA GLY A 436 20.77 20.38 1.82
C GLY A 436 19.90 21.31 2.70
N ASN A 437 18.70 21.63 2.23
CA ASN A 437 17.69 22.44 2.94
C ASN A 437 16.74 21.61 3.83
N ARG A 438 17.02 20.32 4.00
CA ARG A 438 16.16 19.38 4.70
C ARG A 438 16.87 18.75 5.89
N MET A 439 16.08 18.12 6.77
CA MET A 439 16.58 17.38 7.92
C MET A 439 16.11 15.94 7.85
N LYS A 440 17.05 15.01 7.76
CA LYS A 440 16.78 13.58 7.91
C LYS A 440 16.92 13.23 9.40
N MET A 441 15.88 12.63 9.99
CA MET A 441 15.89 12.22 11.39
C MET A 441 15.48 10.76 11.50
N GLU A 442 16.08 10.02 12.43
CA GLU A 442 15.77 8.63 12.71
C GLU A 442 15.25 8.46 14.13
N PHE A 443 14.22 7.64 14.28
CA PHE A 443 13.57 7.33 15.56
C PHE A 443 13.28 5.85 15.69
N LEU A 444 13.23 5.35 16.94
CA LEU A 444 12.64 4.07 17.30
C LEU A 444 11.34 4.32 18.05
N ILE A 445 10.23 3.94 17.45
CA ILE A 445 8.89 4.21 17.98
C ILE A 445 8.05 2.92 18.06
N PRO A 446 7.24 2.73 19.11
CA PRO A 446 6.26 1.65 19.11
C PRO A 446 5.30 1.77 17.93
N SER A 447 5.01 0.67 17.23
CA SER A 447 4.09 0.70 16.06
C SER A 447 2.76 1.36 16.38
N ARG A 448 2.23 1.18 17.61
CA ARG A 448 1.01 1.87 18.06
C ARG A 448 1.15 3.39 18.17
N GLY A 449 2.37 3.92 18.27
CA GLY A 449 2.65 5.36 18.26
C GLY A 449 2.52 6.00 16.89
N LEU A 450 2.56 5.20 15.82
CA LEU A 450 2.40 5.67 14.44
C LEU A 450 0.93 5.71 13.99
N PHE A 451 0.02 5.08 14.75
CA PHE A 451 -1.41 5.11 14.41
C PHE A 451 -1.91 6.55 14.35
N GLY A 452 -2.53 6.91 13.23
CA GLY A 452 -3.07 8.24 12.97
C GLY A 452 -2.02 9.35 12.81
N TYR A 453 -0.73 9.06 12.95
CA TYR A 453 0.31 10.08 12.85
C TYR A 453 0.54 10.58 11.42
N ARG A 454 0.32 9.74 10.43
CA ARG A 454 0.62 10.06 9.02
C ARG A 454 -0.14 11.29 8.51
N ASN A 455 -1.42 11.41 8.82
CA ASN A 455 -2.23 12.55 8.42
C ASN A 455 -1.81 13.84 9.17
N GLU A 456 -1.47 13.73 10.45
CA GLU A 456 -0.91 14.83 11.22
C GLU A 456 0.45 15.26 10.66
N PHE A 457 1.31 14.30 10.33
CA PHE A 457 2.63 14.54 9.76
C PHE A 457 2.56 15.31 8.42
N LEU A 458 1.66 14.90 7.53
CA LEU A 458 1.45 15.62 6.26
C LEU A 458 0.96 17.05 6.50
N THR A 459 0.12 17.27 7.50
CA THR A 459 -0.34 18.61 7.86
C THR A 459 0.80 19.46 8.42
N ASP A 460 1.60 18.92 9.33
CA ASP A 460 2.71 19.62 9.98
C ASP A 460 3.84 19.98 9.00
N THR A 461 4.01 19.14 7.99
CA THR A 461 5.04 19.30 6.94
C THR A 461 4.49 19.94 5.67
N LYS A 462 3.23 20.41 5.66
CA LYS A 462 2.54 21.00 4.49
C LYS A 462 2.56 20.10 3.25
N GLY A 463 2.61 18.79 3.46
CA GLY A 463 2.71 17.79 2.40
C GLY A 463 4.13 17.49 1.87
N GLU A 464 5.15 18.23 2.35
CA GLU A 464 6.53 18.09 1.87
C GLU A 464 7.35 17.04 2.63
N GLY A 465 6.84 16.53 3.77
CA GLY A 465 7.53 15.55 4.59
C GLY A 465 7.46 14.15 4.03
N ILE A 466 8.55 13.39 4.23
CA ILE A 466 8.61 11.95 3.94
C ILE A 466 8.70 11.22 5.26
N LEU A 467 7.85 10.22 5.45
CA LEU A 467 7.88 9.33 6.58
C LEU A 467 7.93 7.90 6.08
N ALA A 468 9.02 7.21 6.38
CA ALA A 468 9.20 5.79 6.12
C ALA A 468 9.35 5.05 7.45
N SER A 469 8.70 3.91 7.60
CA SER A 469 8.83 3.05 8.77
C SER A 469 9.13 1.62 8.37
N VAL A 470 9.99 0.96 9.15
CA VAL A 470 10.34 -0.45 8.97
C VAL A 470 10.34 -1.11 10.34
N PHE A 471 9.73 -2.28 10.43
CA PHE A 471 9.78 -3.08 11.65
C PHE A 471 11.24 -3.40 12.01
N GLU A 472 11.63 -3.09 13.24
CA GLU A 472 12.99 -3.35 13.76
C GLU A 472 13.01 -4.61 14.61
N ASP A 473 12.39 -4.58 15.78
CA ASP A 473 12.38 -5.66 16.75
C ASP A 473 11.19 -5.55 17.72
N TYR A 474 11.13 -6.49 18.67
CA TYR A 474 10.23 -6.41 19.83
C TYR A 474 11.00 -5.94 21.06
N ARG A 475 10.53 -4.86 21.71
CA ARG A 475 11.11 -4.31 22.94
C ARG A 475 10.08 -4.24 24.06
N PRO A 476 10.54 -4.15 25.32
CA PRO A 476 9.65 -4.02 26.46
C PRO A 476 8.63 -2.89 26.28
N TYR A 477 7.40 -3.15 26.71
CA TYR A 477 6.29 -2.21 26.61
C TYR A 477 6.61 -0.86 27.28
N LYS A 478 6.48 0.23 26.53
CA LYS A 478 6.83 1.61 26.94
C LYS A 478 5.72 2.34 27.72
N GLY A 479 4.73 1.62 28.25
CA GLY A 479 3.61 2.21 28.99
C GLY A 479 2.48 2.72 28.08
N ASP A 480 1.40 3.21 28.69
CA ASP A 480 0.20 3.61 27.98
C ASP A 480 0.42 4.82 27.05
N LEU A 481 -0.30 4.83 25.96
CA LEU A 481 -0.32 5.89 24.97
C LEU A 481 -1.78 6.23 24.67
N VAL A 482 -2.13 7.50 24.85
CA VAL A 482 -3.49 7.98 24.56
C VAL A 482 -3.61 8.17 23.06
N ARG A 483 -4.49 7.40 22.42
CA ARG A 483 -4.74 7.47 20.98
C ARG A 483 -5.52 8.71 20.56
N ARG A 484 -6.58 9.03 21.32
CA ARG A 484 -7.51 10.12 21.02
C ARG A 484 -7.82 10.93 22.27
N HIS A 485 -7.73 12.25 22.17
CA HIS A 485 -8.04 13.19 23.24
C HIS A 485 -9.46 13.76 23.17
N THR A 486 -10.22 13.34 22.16
CA THR A 486 -11.59 13.80 21.86
C THR A 486 -12.59 12.67 22.12
N GLY A 487 -13.83 13.01 22.44
CA GLY A 487 -14.93 12.06 22.60
C GLY A 487 -15.80 11.94 21.35
N SER A 488 -16.84 11.13 21.43
CA SER A 488 -17.79 10.90 20.36
C SER A 488 -19.14 11.56 20.63
N LEU A 489 -19.74 12.17 19.60
CA LEU A 489 -21.16 12.54 19.61
C LEU A 489 -21.98 11.32 19.17
N ILE A 490 -22.83 10.80 20.04
CA ILE A 490 -23.53 9.53 19.85
C ILE A 490 -25.02 9.81 19.63
N ALA A 491 -25.60 9.24 18.60
CA ALA A 491 -27.03 9.31 18.35
C ALA A 491 -27.83 8.65 19.49
N HIS A 492 -28.83 9.37 19.99
CA HIS A 492 -29.67 8.92 21.10
C HIS A 492 -30.74 7.90 20.67
N GLU A 493 -31.32 8.09 19.49
CA GLU A 493 -32.44 7.29 18.99
C GLU A 493 -32.25 6.92 17.51
N THR A 494 -33.08 5.99 17.05
CA THR A 494 -33.09 5.57 15.65
C THR A 494 -34.11 6.42 14.87
N GLY A 495 -33.69 6.93 13.71
CA GLY A 495 -34.54 7.74 12.85
C GLY A 495 -33.75 8.44 11.75
N GLU A 496 -34.38 9.46 11.17
CA GLU A 496 -33.75 10.32 10.18
C GLU A 496 -33.18 11.59 10.82
N ALA A 497 -31.95 11.92 10.55
CA ALA A 497 -31.34 13.15 11.03
C ALA A 497 -31.96 14.37 10.33
N VAL A 498 -32.48 15.31 11.10
CA VAL A 498 -33.13 16.53 10.60
C VAL A 498 -32.26 17.77 10.83
N ALA A 499 -32.41 18.77 9.96
CA ALA A 499 -31.63 20.01 10.04
C ALA A 499 -31.66 20.66 11.43
N TYR A 500 -32.80 20.69 12.09
CA TYR A 500 -32.95 21.25 13.43
C TYR A 500 -32.21 20.44 14.51
N GLY A 501 -32.25 19.12 14.43
CA GLY A 501 -31.52 18.23 15.33
C GLY A 501 -30.00 18.40 15.19
N ILE A 502 -29.49 18.47 13.94
CA ILE A 502 -28.08 18.70 13.65
C ILE A 502 -27.64 20.10 14.11
N TRP A 503 -28.46 21.12 13.86
CA TRP A 503 -28.20 22.49 14.30
C TRP A 503 -28.00 22.59 15.82
N ASN A 504 -28.80 21.89 16.60
CA ASN A 504 -28.64 21.83 18.06
C ASN A 504 -27.44 20.99 18.53
N ALA A 505 -26.97 20.04 17.72
CA ALA A 505 -25.84 19.17 18.03
C ALA A 505 -24.49 19.80 17.66
N GLN A 506 -24.42 20.63 16.61
CA GLN A 506 -23.17 21.22 16.11
C GLN A 506 -22.44 22.13 17.11
N ASP A 507 -23.13 22.71 18.09
CA ASP A 507 -22.52 23.49 19.18
C ASP A 507 -21.69 22.62 20.14
N ARG A 508 -21.84 21.29 20.09
CA ARG A 508 -21.14 20.32 20.95
C ARG A 508 -19.93 19.70 20.28
N GLY A 509 -19.77 19.89 18.97
CA GLY A 509 -18.64 19.35 18.22
C GLY A 509 -18.87 19.32 16.71
N VAL A 510 -17.94 18.66 16.00
CA VAL A 510 -17.95 18.56 14.54
C VAL A 510 -18.83 17.39 14.12
N MET A 511 -19.81 17.64 13.24
CA MET A 511 -20.71 16.60 12.75
C MET A 511 -20.11 15.82 11.58
N PHE A 512 -20.46 14.53 11.47
CA PHE A 512 -20.06 13.65 10.35
C PHE A 512 -21.21 13.39 9.38
N ILE A 513 -22.44 13.76 9.73
CA ILE A 513 -23.66 13.44 9.00
C ILE A 513 -24.35 14.69 8.46
N THR A 514 -25.15 14.52 7.40
CA THR A 514 -26.03 15.53 6.80
C THR A 514 -27.49 15.31 7.18
N PRO A 515 -28.35 16.33 7.04
CA PRO A 515 -29.81 16.13 7.08
C PRO A 515 -30.24 15.06 6.08
N GLY A 516 -31.21 14.21 6.47
CA GLY A 516 -31.66 13.06 5.67
C GLY A 516 -30.89 11.76 5.93
N THR A 517 -29.77 11.82 6.67
CA THR A 517 -29.02 10.60 7.01
C THR A 517 -29.80 9.73 8.00
N GLN A 518 -29.95 8.44 7.69
CA GLN A 518 -30.53 7.48 8.61
C GLN A 518 -29.52 7.14 9.71
N VAL A 519 -29.95 7.23 10.95
CA VAL A 519 -29.14 6.96 12.14
C VAL A 519 -29.82 5.97 13.07
N TYR A 520 -29.06 5.33 13.94
CA TYR A 520 -29.57 4.46 14.99
C TYR A 520 -28.94 4.78 16.36
N GLY A 521 -29.61 4.46 17.43
CA GLY A 521 -29.06 4.66 18.78
C GLY A 521 -27.75 3.95 18.97
N GLY A 522 -26.73 4.69 19.43
CA GLY A 522 -25.36 4.18 19.55
C GLY A 522 -24.43 4.42 18.32
N MET A 523 -24.97 4.92 17.19
CA MET A 523 -24.18 5.38 16.05
C MET A 523 -23.44 6.67 16.39
N ILE A 524 -22.20 6.79 15.99
CA ILE A 524 -21.38 8.00 16.17
C ILE A 524 -21.67 8.93 15.01
N VAL A 525 -22.12 10.13 15.33
CA VAL A 525 -22.57 11.15 14.37
C VAL A 525 -21.68 12.39 14.33
N GLY A 526 -20.65 12.43 15.18
CA GLY A 526 -19.71 13.53 15.23
C GLY A 526 -18.63 13.34 16.29
N GLU A 527 -17.68 14.29 16.32
CA GLU A 527 -16.56 14.37 17.25
C GLU A 527 -16.81 15.46 18.30
N CYS A 528 -16.57 15.15 19.56
CA CYS A 528 -16.66 16.09 20.67
C CYS A 528 -15.25 16.56 21.08
N PRO A 529 -14.99 17.87 21.26
CA PRO A 529 -13.67 18.36 21.68
C PRO A 529 -13.28 17.94 23.13
N LYS A 530 -14.24 17.46 23.91
CA LYS A 530 -13.99 16.89 25.26
C LYS A 530 -13.73 15.38 25.15
N GLN A 531 -13.01 14.82 26.10
CA GLN A 531 -12.73 13.38 26.15
C GLN A 531 -13.99 12.52 26.40
N ASP A 532 -15.00 13.08 27.05
CA ASP A 532 -16.23 12.34 27.36
C ASP A 532 -17.16 12.27 26.14
N ASP A 533 -17.77 11.12 25.96
CA ASP A 533 -18.80 10.91 24.96
C ASP A 533 -20.09 11.65 25.34
N ILE A 534 -20.74 12.27 24.36
CA ILE A 534 -21.98 13.01 24.56
C ILE A 534 -23.07 12.42 23.67
N GLN A 535 -24.24 12.14 24.29
CA GLN A 535 -25.43 11.80 23.52
C GLN A 535 -26.08 13.05 22.93
N VAL A 536 -26.48 12.95 21.67
CA VAL A 536 -27.16 14.00 20.92
C VAL A 536 -28.40 13.44 20.23
N ASN A 537 -29.48 14.21 20.21
CA ASN A 537 -30.69 13.85 19.47
C ASN A 537 -30.71 14.61 18.14
N VAL A 538 -30.22 13.95 17.08
CA VAL A 538 -30.19 14.50 15.71
C VAL A 538 -31.50 14.31 14.96
N CYS A 539 -32.42 13.49 15.48
CA CYS A 539 -33.75 13.26 14.90
C CYS A 539 -34.80 14.25 15.41
N ARG A 540 -34.43 15.12 16.35
CA ARG A 540 -35.38 16.05 16.99
C ARG A 540 -35.89 17.09 16.01
N THR A 541 -37.19 17.12 15.77
CA THR A 541 -37.88 18.15 14.97
C THR A 541 -38.17 19.41 15.80
N LYS A 542 -38.28 20.55 15.12
CA LYS A 542 -38.72 21.81 15.76
C LYS A 542 -40.20 21.67 16.10
N HIS A 543 -40.55 21.82 17.38
CA HIS A 543 -41.95 21.92 17.76
C HIS A 543 -42.55 23.22 17.25
N LEU A 544 -43.59 23.15 16.42
CA LEU A 544 -44.35 24.29 15.99
C LEU A 544 -45.13 24.84 17.20
N THR A 545 -44.73 25.98 17.73
CA THR A 545 -45.50 26.70 18.75
C THR A 545 -46.38 27.73 18.05
N ASN A 546 -47.68 27.72 18.35
CA ASN A 546 -48.70 28.63 17.84
C ASN A 546 -48.55 30.09 18.37
N THR A 547 -47.38 30.69 18.35
CA THR A 547 -47.18 32.07 18.76
C THR A 547 -46.71 32.93 17.60
N ARG A 548 -47.19 34.19 17.58
CA ARG A 548 -47.12 35.22 16.53
C ARG A 548 -45.72 35.63 15.99
N ALA A 549 -44.73 34.78 16.06
CA ALA A 549 -43.37 35.00 15.53
C ALA A 549 -43.09 34.20 14.25
N SER A 550 -44.09 34.06 13.36
CA SER A 550 -43.94 33.36 12.08
C SER A 550 -43.15 34.18 11.03
N GLY A 551 -42.65 35.37 11.39
CA GLY A 551 -41.89 36.25 10.51
C GLY A 551 -40.36 36.18 10.64
N SER A 552 -39.81 35.40 11.56
CA SER A 552 -38.37 35.26 11.77
C SER A 552 -37.92 33.78 11.80
N ASP A 553 -38.31 33.02 10.79
CA ASP A 553 -37.59 31.75 10.51
C ASP A 553 -36.27 32.13 9.86
N GLU A 554 -35.29 32.50 10.72
CA GLU A 554 -33.90 32.55 10.28
C GLU A 554 -33.54 31.17 9.72
N ALA A 555 -32.99 31.18 8.48
CA ALA A 555 -32.52 29.94 7.87
C ALA A 555 -31.48 29.29 8.79
N LEU A 556 -31.72 28.05 9.19
CA LEU A 556 -30.80 27.29 10.04
C LEU A 556 -29.45 27.17 9.35
N ARG A 557 -28.44 27.85 9.87
CA ARG A 557 -27.09 27.79 9.33
C ARG A 557 -26.40 26.54 9.86
N LEU A 558 -26.25 25.53 8.99
CA LEU A 558 -25.51 24.32 9.29
C LEU A 558 -24.04 24.48 8.87
N ILE A 559 -23.13 24.04 9.73
CA ILE A 559 -21.71 23.90 9.41
C ILE A 559 -21.56 22.66 8.53
N PRO A 560 -20.81 22.71 7.42
CA PRO A 560 -20.56 21.55 6.58
C PRO A 560 -19.98 20.38 7.42
N PRO A 561 -20.53 19.16 7.31
CA PRO A 561 -20.02 18.02 8.06
C PRO A 561 -18.65 17.60 7.56
N ARG A 562 -17.82 17.08 8.46
CA ARG A 562 -16.56 16.44 8.12
C ARG A 562 -16.85 15.05 7.57
N GLN A 563 -16.58 14.82 6.29
CA GLN A 563 -16.63 13.48 5.71
C GLN A 563 -15.31 12.77 5.98
N LEU A 564 -15.38 11.60 6.63
CA LEU A 564 -14.20 10.81 6.97
C LEU A 564 -13.94 9.78 5.87
N SER A 565 -12.68 9.65 5.44
CA SER A 565 -12.22 8.52 4.63
C SER A 565 -12.18 7.25 5.47
N LEU A 566 -11.97 6.08 4.84
CA LEU A 566 -11.82 4.82 5.57
C LEU A 566 -10.68 4.89 6.59
N GLU A 567 -9.53 5.42 6.20
CA GLU A 567 -8.36 5.59 7.05
C GLU A 567 -8.68 6.50 8.25
N GLN A 568 -9.32 7.64 8.00
CA GLN A 568 -9.75 8.56 9.06
C GLN A 568 -10.79 7.94 10.00
N CYS A 569 -11.66 7.06 9.48
CA CYS A 569 -12.57 6.29 10.33
C CYS A 569 -11.81 5.32 11.24
N LEU A 570 -10.82 4.60 10.71
CA LEU A 570 -10.00 3.66 11.48
C LEU A 570 -9.16 4.37 12.55
N GLU A 571 -8.58 5.53 12.22
CA GLU A 571 -7.84 6.39 13.16
C GLU A 571 -8.73 6.92 14.30
N PHE A 572 -9.99 7.25 13.96
CA PHE A 572 -10.94 7.81 14.92
C PHE A 572 -11.40 6.79 15.97
N LEU A 573 -11.39 5.48 15.65
CA LEU A 573 -11.91 4.43 16.53
C LEU A 573 -11.22 4.39 17.89
N ALA A 574 -12.01 4.47 18.96
CA ALA A 574 -11.59 4.12 20.31
C ALA A 574 -11.80 2.61 20.57
N ASP A 575 -11.24 2.10 21.69
CA ASP A 575 -11.27 0.66 22.01
C ASP A 575 -12.69 0.07 22.19
N ASP A 576 -13.68 0.91 22.49
CA ASP A 576 -15.08 0.54 22.65
C ASP A 576 -15.95 0.87 21.42
N GLU A 577 -15.31 1.17 20.29
CA GLU A 577 -15.96 1.56 19.04
C GLU A 577 -15.69 0.55 17.93
N LEU A 578 -16.56 0.51 16.95
CA LEU A 578 -16.49 -0.34 15.77
C LEU A 578 -16.81 0.50 14.53
N LEU A 579 -16.23 0.10 13.40
CA LEU A 579 -16.57 0.62 12.09
C LEU A 579 -17.44 -0.40 11.35
N GLU A 580 -18.66 -0.03 11.03
CA GLU A 580 -19.55 -0.75 10.11
C GLU A 580 -19.16 -0.40 8.68
N VAL A 581 -18.78 -1.41 7.92
CA VAL A 581 -18.33 -1.30 6.51
C VAL A 581 -19.40 -1.92 5.62
N THR A 582 -19.95 -1.12 4.72
CA THR A 582 -20.91 -1.57 3.73
C THR A 582 -20.52 -1.06 2.34
N PRO A 583 -21.04 -1.63 1.25
CA PRO A 583 -20.75 -1.14 -0.11
C PRO A 583 -21.06 0.36 -0.30
N LYS A 584 -22.05 0.89 0.43
CA LYS A 584 -22.53 2.26 0.26
C LYS A 584 -22.02 3.23 1.33
N ASN A 585 -21.82 2.76 2.56
CA ASN A 585 -21.57 3.62 3.71
C ASN A 585 -20.49 3.06 4.63
N LEU A 586 -19.79 3.98 5.30
CA LEU A 586 -18.94 3.73 6.45
C LEU A 586 -19.62 4.39 7.67
N ARG A 587 -19.90 3.62 8.71
CA ARG A 587 -20.60 4.13 9.91
C ARG A 587 -19.83 3.76 11.16
N LEU A 588 -19.42 4.77 11.91
CA LEU A 588 -18.82 4.60 13.22
C LEU A 588 -19.92 4.32 14.25
N ARG A 589 -19.70 3.39 15.17
CA ARG A 589 -20.65 3.06 16.22
C ARG A 589 -19.97 2.62 17.52
N LYS A 590 -20.67 2.68 18.61
CA LYS A 590 -20.24 2.02 19.85
C LYS A 590 -20.43 0.51 19.75
N SER A 591 -19.53 -0.26 20.35
CA SER A 591 -19.64 -1.72 20.44
C SER A 591 -20.90 -2.14 21.20
N ILE A 592 -21.25 -1.41 22.26
CA ILE A 592 -22.48 -1.57 23.00
C ILE A 592 -23.43 -0.42 22.63
N LEU A 593 -24.51 -0.72 21.92
CA LEU A 593 -25.44 0.29 21.42
C LEU A 593 -26.30 0.92 22.51
N ASP A 594 -26.68 0.13 23.53
CA ASP A 594 -27.52 0.61 24.64
C ASP A 594 -26.74 1.51 25.61
N HIS A 595 -27.24 2.72 25.81
CA HIS A 595 -26.60 3.71 26.70
C HIS A 595 -26.52 3.25 28.16
N GLY A 596 -27.57 2.64 28.67
CA GLY A 596 -27.63 2.18 30.06
C GLY A 596 -26.59 1.08 30.33
N GLN A 597 -26.38 0.18 29.37
CA GLN A 597 -25.35 -0.86 29.44
C GLN A 597 -23.95 -0.27 29.37
N ARG A 598 -23.69 0.71 28.47
CA ARG A 598 -22.39 1.41 28.40
C ARG A 598 -22.04 2.05 29.74
N MET A 599 -22.97 2.80 30.34
CA MET A 599 -22.73 3.47 31.62
C MET A 599 -22.45 2.47 32.75
N LYS A 600 -23.16 1.34 32.80
CA LYS A 600 -22.86 0.26 33.75
C LYS A 600 -21.46 -0.32 33.59
N ASN A 601 -21.00 -0.52 32.36
CA ASN A 601 -19.66 -1.03 32.08
C ASN A 601 -18.57 -0.03 32.49
N VAL A 602 -18.76 1.26 32.21
CA VAL A 602 -17.82 2.31 32.62
C VAL A 602 -17.70 2.36 34.15
N MET A 603 -18.83 2.24 34.88
CA MET A 603 -18.83 2.21 36.35
C MET A 603 -18.17 0.96 36.95
N LYS A 604 -18.24 -0.17 36.24
CA LYS A 604 -17.61 -1.44 36.65
C LYS A 604 -16.10 -1.47 36.46
N ASN A 605 -15.60 -0.69 35.50
CA ASN A 605 -14.17 -0.63 35.13
C ASN A 605 -13.44 0.56 35.79
N ARG A 606 -14.14 1.45 36.48
CA ARG A 606 -13.60 2.46 37.40
C ARG A 606 -13.46 1.88 38.83
#